data_8af1f249c219b46df02426ac2c1be787
#
_entry.id   8af1f249c219b46df02426ac2c1be787
#
_cell.length_a   1.000
_cell.length_b   1.000
_cell.length_c   1.000
_cell.angle_alpha   90.00
_cell.angle_beta   90.00
_cell.angle_gamma   90.00
#
_symmetry.space_group_name_H-M   'P 1'
#
loop_
_entity.id
_entity.type
_entity.pdbx_description
1 polymer ?
#
loop_
_entity_poly.entity_id
_entity_poly.type
_entity_poly.pdbx_seq_one_letter_code
_entity_poly.pdbx_strand_id
1 'polypeptide(L)'
;LPNGENAPIVADTFRFRLTAKQTNAPGLTLLPMPAGTATGAQTADYTLTSAGLSYGAFGTAATGTVASGLLTFTLPGDYYYELTELAGSAAGYSYGGASKVYTLHYKVTQSGTTLSVTKEVKEGSGSYAPLTGALAFDNSYALPSYTVSFNSQGGDVTPSTQTVKYGHFASRPQTQAGKSSPAGDLAGHTFGHWNKQGDPATTAYDFEHTPVTGNITLNANWTTNSYTITVTDGPDANPPHQNEVISNTTVPYNTPSTEPNRPNNK
;
A
#
# COMPACT_ATOMS: atom_id res chain seq x y z
N LEU A 1 1.89 -7.60 6.97
CA LEU A 1 0.92 -8.21 7.89
C LEU A 1 1.61 -8.50 9.20
N PRO A 2 1.04 -8.23 10.38
CA PRO A 2 1.75 -8.36 11.66
C PRO A 2 2.25 -9.76 11.99
N ASN A 3 1.88 -10.78 11.22
CA ASN A 3 2.16 -12.17 11.53
C ASN A 3 2.57 -12.99 10.30
N GLY A 4 3.75 -12.76 9.76
CA GLY A 4 4.33 -13.63 8.74
C GLY A 4 3.97 -13.22 7.30
N GLU A 5 4.46 -12.14 6.93
CA GLU A 5 4.17 -11.35 5.75
C GLU A 5 4.98 -11.72 4.54
N ASN A 6 4.77 -12.91 4.03
CA ASN A 6 5.40 -13.30 2.77
C ASN A 6 4.46 -13.18 1.56
N ALA A 7 3.13 -13.10 1.79
CA ALA A 7 2.17 -12.97 0.71
C ALA A 7 1.92 -11.51 0.35
N PRO A 8 1.90 -11.13 -0.94
CA PRO A 8 1.47 -9.82 -1.36
C PRO A 8 0.03 -9.55 -0.92
N ILE A 9 -0.20 -8.34 -0.37
CA ILE A 9 -1.55 -7.89 0.00
C ILE A 9 -2.35 -7.38 -1.19
N VAL A 10 -1.67 -7.02 -2.27
CA VAL A 10 -2.27 -6.68 -3.56
C VAL A 10 -2.11 -7.88 -4.46
N ALA A 11 -3.24 -8.43 -4.90
CA ALA A 11 -3.21 -9.52 -5.87
C ALA A 11 -2.71 -9.02 -7.23
N ASP A 12 -1.89 -9.82 -7.88
CA ASP A 12 -1.45 -9.56 -9.24
C ASP A 12 -1.47 -10.83 -10.08
N THR A 13 -1.44 -10.64 -11.39
CA THR A 13 -1.35 -11.70 -12.39
C THR A 13 -0.13 -11.46 -13.25
N PHE A 14 0.90 -12.29 -13.06
CA PHE A 14 2.07 -12.31 -13.92
C PHE A 14 1.70 -12.92 -15.27
N ARG A 15 2.13 -12.27 -16.35
CA ARG A 15 1.81 -12.67 -17.71
C ARG A 15 3.09 -12.95 -18.46
N PHE A 16 3.12 -14.10 -19.12
CA PHE A 16 4.27 -14.53 -19.95
C PHE A 16 3.79 -14.74 -21.35
N ARG A 17 4.59 -14.33 -22.33
CA ARG A 17 4.27 -14.47 -23.75
C ARG A 17 5.36 -15.25 -24.46
N LEU A 18 4.96 -16.35 -25.09
CA LEU A 18 5.75 -17.06 -26.08
C LEU A 18 5.42 -16.50 -27.45
N THR A 19 6.42 -16.02 -28.17
CA THR A 19 6.28 -15.47 -29.51
C THR A 19 7.11 -16.32 -30.51
N ALA A 20 6.47 -16.84 -31.52
CA ALA A 20 7.18 -17.48 -32.62
C ALA A 20 7.97 -16.44 -33.44
N LYS A 21 9.22 -16.74 -33.81
CA LYS A 21 10.11 -15.77 -34.47
C LYS A 21 10.48 -16.21 -35.88
N GLN A 22 11.20 -17.30 -36.04
CA GLN A 22 11.69 -17.76 -37.30
C GLN A 22 11.88 -19.27 -37.35
N THR A 23 11.84 -19.82 -38.57
CA THR A 23 12.21 -21.20 -38.84
C THR A 23 12.86 -21.29 -40.23
N ASN A 24 13.70 -22.28 -40.41
CA ASN A 24 14.23 -22.69 -41.72
C ASN A 24 13.62 -24.02 -42.18
N ALA A 25 12.60 -24.53 -41.50
CA ALA A 25 11.90 -25.77 -41.92
C ALA A 25 11.25 -25.60 -43.29
N PRO A 26 11.51 -26.52 -44.25
CA PRO A 26 11.03 -26.36 -45.60
C PRO A 26 9.51 -26.30 -45.70
N GLY A 27 8.99 -25.28 -46.41
CA GLY A 27 7.55 -25.13 -46.70
C GLY A 27 6.71 -24.67 -45.49
N LEU A 28 7.32 -24.37 -44.36
CA LEU A 28 6.61 -23.89 -43.18
C LEU A 28 6.59 -22.37 -43.15
N THR A 29 5.40 -21.78 -43.15
CA THR A 29 5.18 -20.32 -43.08
C THR A 29 4.82 -19.85 -41.64
N LEU A 30 4.27 -20.75 -40.85
CA LEU A 30 3.92 -20.50 -39.45
C LEU A 30 4.61 -21.54 -38.56
N LEU A 31 5.15 -21.12 -37.43
CA LEU A 31 5.78 -22.02 -36.48
C LEU A 31 4.72 -22.80 -35.69
N PRO A 32 5.02 -24.05 -35.32
CA PRO A 32 4.19 -24.77 -34.34
C PRO A 32 4.02 -23.98 -33.05
N MET A 33 2.80 -23.89 -32.58
CA MET A 33 2.48 -23.23 -31.29
C MET A 33 1.95 -24.27 -30.33
N PRO A 34 2.03 -24.01 -29.00
CA PRO A 34 1.52 -24.91 -27.98
C PRO A 34 0.04 -25.25 -28.19
N ALA A 35 -0.37 -26.45 -27.79
CA ALA A 35 -1.77 -26.87 -27.85
C ALA A 35 -2.67 -25.86 -27.09
N GLY A 36 -3.81 -25.53 -27.70
CA GLY A 36 -4.73 -24.50 -27.14
C GLY A 36 -4.48 -23.08 -27.68
N THR A 37 -3.38 -22.85 -28.41
CA THR A 37 -3.19 -21.57 -29.10
C THR A 37 -4.17 -21.48 -30.27
N ALA A 38 -4.75 -20.30 -30.52
CA ALA A 38 -5.68 -20.09 -31.62
C ALA A 38 -5.01 -20.38 -32.99
N THR A 39 -5.76 -20.96 -33.93
CA THR A 39 -5.25 -21.33 -35.25
C THR A 39 -4.66 -20.11 -35.97
N GLY A 40 -3.43 -20.24 -36.42
CA GLY A 40 -2.68 -19.18 -37.11
C GLY A 40 -2.04 -18.14 -36.18
N ALA A 41 -2.32 -18.16 -34.89
CA ALA A 41 -1.64 -17.28 -33.95
C ALA A 41 -0.17 -17.68 -33.79
N GLN A 42 0.70 -16.68 -33.71
CA GLN A 42 2.14 -16.85 -33.47
C GLN A 42 2.59 -16.34 -32.12
N THR A 43 1.61 -16.17 -31.21
CA THR A 43 1.83 -15.86 -29.78
C THR A 43 0.96 -16.75 -28.91
N ALA A 44 1.46 -17.14 -27.77
CA ALA A 44 0.71 -17.81 -26.71
C ALA A 44 0.99 -17.13 -25.36
N ASP A 45 -0.08 -16.76 -24.67
CA ASP A 45 0.02 -16.09 -23.38
C ASP A 45 -0.28 -17.08 -22.23
N TYR A 46 0.48 -16.93 -21.17
CA TYR A 46 0.38 -17.72 -19.95
C TYR A 46 0.23 -16.78 -18.75
N THR A 47 -0.48 -17.20 -17.73
CA THR A 47 -0.72 -16.42 -16.54
C THR A 47 -0.41 -17.20 -15.27
N LEU A 48 0.13 -16.50 -14.27
CA LEU A 48 0.34 -17.00 -12.93
C LEU A 48 -0.15 -15.93 -11.95
N THR A 49 -1.18 -16.25 -11.16
CA THR A 49 -1.67 -15.32 -10.12
C THR A 49 -0.76 -15.37 -8.91
N SER A 50 -0.66 -14.26 -8.18
CA SER A 50 0.08 -14.22 -6.90
C SER A 50 -0.46 -15.23 -5.88
N ALA A 51 -1.74 -15.61 -5.95
CA ALA A 51 -2.32 -16.68 -5.15
C ALA A 51 -1.78 -18.08 -5.50
N GLY A 52 -1.25 -18.26 -6.71
CA GLY A 52 -0.61 -19.50 -7.17
C GLY A 52 0.88 -19.61 -6.81
N LEU A 53 1.43 -18.64 -6.09
CA LEU A 53 2.81 -18.68 -5.62
C LEU A 53 2.91 -19.47 -4.32
N SER A 54 3.98 -20.24 -4.19
CA SER A 54 4.36 -20.88 -2.93
C SER A 54 5.27 -19.95 -2.13
N TYR A 55 4.82 -19.56 -0.95
CA TYR A 55 5.56 -18.66 -0.06
C TYR A 55 6.32 -19.47 0.98
N GLY A 56 7.64 -19.25 1.05
CA GLY A 56 8.51 -19.86 2.06
C GLY A 56 8.53 -19.10 3.39
N ALA A 57 9.59 -19.29 4.18
CA ALA A 57 9.83 -18.52 5.39
C ALA A 57 10.07 -17.03 5.06
N PHE A 58 9.90 -16.17 6.06
CA PHE A 58 10.16 -14.73 5.92
C PHE A 58 11.53 -14.45 5.26
N GLY A 59 11.55 -13.61 4.24
CA GLY A 59 12.75 -13.26 3.49
C GLY A 59 13.17 -14.25 2.40
N THR A 60 12.42 -15.34 2.18
CA THR A 60 12.62 -16.24 1.04
C THR A 60 11.78 -15.84 -0.15
N ALA A 61 12.28 -16.11 -1.37
CA ALA A 61 11.53 -15.87 -2.59
C ALA A 61 10.30 -16.79 -2.67
N ALA A 62 9.15 -16.22 -3.02
CA ALA A 62 8.00 -17.03 -3.42
C ALA A 62 8.21 -17.54 -4.84
N THR A 63 7.82 -18.78 -5.08
CA THR A 63 7.97 -19.41 -6.40
C THR A 63 6.64 -19.91 -6.92
N GLY A 64 6.46 -19.85 -8.22
CA GLY A 64 5.33 -20.44 -8.92
C GLY A 64 5.78 -20.90 -10.29
N THR A 65 5.09 -21.89 -10.85
CA THR A 65 5.41 -22.45 -12.17
C THR A 65 4.21 -22.40 -13.08
N VAL A 66 4.48 -22.15 -14.36
CA VAL A 66 3.49 -22.23 -15.42
C VAL A 66 3.99 -23.24 -16.46
N ALA A 67 3.14 -24.20 -16.81
CA ALA A 67 3.43 -25.11 -17.90
C ALA A 67 3.18 -24.42 -19.25
N SER A 68 4.19 -24.41 -20.10
CA SER A 68 4.11 -23.74 -21.43
C SER A 68 3.34 -24.54 -22.49
N GLY A 69 2.83 -25.71 -22.16
CA GLY A 69 2.24 -26.64 -23.13
C GLY A 69 3.30 -27.35 -23.99
N LEU A 70 2.84 -28.27 -24.83
CA LEU A 70 3.69 -29.09 -25.67
C LEU A 70 3.78 -28.48 -27.07
N LEU A 71 5.02 -28.28 -27.58
CA LEU A 71 5.30 -27.98 -28.98
C LEU A 71 5.46 -29.28 -29.74
N THR A 72 4.77 -29.42 -30.87
CA THR A 72 4.87 -30.59 -31.76
C THR A 72 5.49 -30.20 -33.06
N PHE A 73 6.61 -30.79 -33.42
CA PHE A 73 7.33 -30.57 -34.67
C PHE A 73 7.10 -31.74 -35.63
N THR A 74 6.79 -31.41 -36.85
CA THR A 74 6.51 -32.41 -37.89
C THR A 74 7.53 -32.40 -39.06
N LEU A 75 8.41 -31.41 -39.06
CA LEU A 75 9.43 -31.22 -40.08
C LEU A 75 10.81 -30.98 -39.42
N PRO A 76 11.89 -31.44 -40.05
CA PRO A 76 13.23 -31.07 -39.60
C PRO A 76 13.50 -29.59 -39.89
N GLY A 77 14.32 -28.95 -39.03
CA GLY A 77 14.68 -27.55 -39.17
C GLY A 77 15.01 -26.92 -37.82
N ASP A 78 15.35 -25.65 -37.86
CA ASP A 78 15.57 -24.82 -36.66
C ASP A 78 14.33 -23.98 -36.44
N TYR A 79 13.88 -23.91 -35.16
CA TYR A 79 12.69 -23.18 -34.74
C TYR A 79 13.07 -22.28 -33.60
N TYR A 80 12.78 -20.98 -33.72
CA TYR A 80 13.13 -19.96 -32.74
C TYR A 80 11.89 -19.30 -32.17
N TYR A 81 11.84 -19.22 -30.87
CA TYR A 81 10.79 -18.54 -30.13
C TYR A 81 11.42 -17.56 -29.11
N GLU A 82 10.69 -16.52 -28.78
CA GLU A 82 11.01 -15.66 -27.62
C GLU A 82 10.00 -15.85 -26.54
N LEU A 83 10.48 -16.00 -25.31
CA LEU A 83 9.67 -16.00 -24.09
C LEU A 83 10.00 -14.75 -23.31
N THR A 84 8.98 -13.95 -23.01
CA THR A 84 9.08 -12.70 -22.25
C THR A 84 8.05 -12.67 -21.14
N GLU A 85 8.32 -11.94 -20.09
CA GLU A 85 7.30 -11.50 -19.14
C GLU A 85 6.76 -10.15 -19.59
N LEU A 86 5.44 -9.96 -19.48
CA LEU A 86 4.79 -8.68 -19.72
C LEU A 86 4.69 -7.92 -18.41
N ALA A 87 5.25 -6.70 -18.35
CA ALA A 87 5.18 -5.87 -17.15
C ALA A 87 3.74 -5.62 -16.74
N GLY A 88 3.47 -5.78 -15.45
CA GLY A 88 2.23 -5.39 -14.81
C GLY A 88 2.29 -3.97 -14.24
N SER A 89 1.26 -3.59 -13.49
CA SER A 89 1.15 -2.27 -12.87
C SER A 89 0.60 -2.32 -11.43
N ALA A 90 0.56 -3.50 -10.82
CA ALA A 90 0.03 -3.63 -9.47
C ALA A 90 0.95 -2.95 -8.44
N ALA A 91 0.33 -2.25 -7.49
CA ALA A 91 1.04 -1.48 -6.48
C ALA A 91 1.94 -2.36 -5.61
N GLY A 92 3.16 -1.93 -5.38
CA GLY A 92 4.15 -2.66 -4.59
C GLY A 92 5.01 -3.63 -5.39
N TYR A 93 4.63 -4.00 -6.62
CA TYR A 93 5.43 -4.88 -7.46
C TYR A 93 6.46 -4.11 -8.28
N SER A 94 7.60 -4.74 -8.46
CA SER A 94 8.64 -4.36 -9.42
C SER A 94 8.90 -5.56 -10.34
N TYR A 95 8.63 -5.37 -11.62
CA TYR A 95 8.66 -6.43 -12.63
C TYR A 95 10.05 -6.51 -13.26
N GLY A 96 11.03 -6.96 -12.48
CA GLY A 96 12.42 -7.13 -12.94
C GLY A 96 12.54 -8.16 -14.06
N GLY A 97 11.69 -9.18 -14.04
CA GLY A 97 11.60 -10.21 -15.08
C GLY A 97 11.16 -9.69 -16.44
N ALA A 98 10.40 -8.57 -16.50
CA ALA A 98 9.93 -7.99 -17.75
C ALA A 98 11.06 -7.46 -18.66
N SER A 99 12.26 -7.27 -18.14
CA SER A 99 13.46 -6.93 -18.93
C SER A 99 14.17 -8.16 -19.54
N LYS A 100 13.82 -9.38 -19.08
CA LYS A 100 14.42 -10.62 -19.58
C LYS A 100 13.74 -11.08 -20.84
N VAL A 101 14.56 -11.47 -21.82
CA VAL A 101 14.12 -12.08 -23.05
C VAL A 101 14.87 -13.40 -23.20
N TYR A 102 14.14 -14.51 -23.16
CA TYR A 102 14.69 -15.80 -23.47
C TYR A 102 14.44 -16.16 -24.93
N THR A 103 15.49 -16.42 -25.70
CA THR A 103 15.35 -17.01 -27.05
C THR A 103 15.49 -18.52 -26.91
N LEU A 104 14.43 -19.23 -27.25
CA LEU A 104 14.38 -20.68 -27.30
C LEU A 104 14.72 -21.15 -28.70
N HIS A 105 15.64 -22.08 -28.83
CA HIS A 105 16.00 -22.72 -30.09
C HIS A 105 15.73 -24.21 -29.99
N TYR A 106 14.85 -24.70 -30.87
CA TYR A 106 14.57 -26.11 -31.05
C TYR A 106 15.16 -26.54 -32.38
N LYS A 107 16.19 -27.38 -32.34
CA LYS A 107 16.80 -27.99 -33.52
C LYS A 107 16.20 -29.38 -33.73
N VAL A 108 15.44 -29.52 -34.79
CA VAL A 108 14.78 -30.77 -35.18
C VAL A 108 15.57 -31.43 -36.30
N THR A 109 16.07 -32.62 -36.05
CA THR A 109 16.81 -33.44 -37.01
C THR A 109 16.00 -34.67 -37.38
N GLN A 110 16.19 -35.17 -38.59
CA GLN A 110 15.53 -36.36 -39.10
C GLN A 110 16.55 -37.47 -39.39
N SER A 111 16.25 -38.70 -38.94
CA SER A 111 16.99 -39.89 -39.30
C SER A 111 15.97 -40.98 -39.70
N GLY A 112 15.92 -41.32 -40.98
CA GLY A 112 14.85 -42.17 -41.50
C GLY A 112 13.47 -41.53 -41.30
N THR A 113 12.60 -42.19 -40.57
CA THR A 113 11.25 -41.71 -40.25
C THR A 113 11.18 -41.05 -38.88
N THR A 114 12.29 -40.99 -38.12
CA THR A 114 12.33 -40.48 -36.74
C THR A 114 12.81 -39.04 -36.71
N LEU A 115 12.07 -38.18 -36.00
CA LEU A 115 12.51 -36.80 -35.63
C LEU A 115 13.07 -36.80 -34.22
N SER A 116 14.20 -36.12 -34.06
CA SER A 116 14.85 -35.87 -32.78
C SER A 116 14.95 -34.36 -32.54
N VAL A 117 14.69 -33.91 -31.29
CA VAL A 117 14.66 -32.50 -30.93
C VAL A 117 15.74 -32.20 -29.89
N THR A 118 16.62 -31.28 -30.21
CA THR A 118 17.56 -30.66 -29.24
C THR A 118 17.01 -29.29 -28.84
N LYS A 119 17.08 -28.98 -27.56
CA LYS A 119 16.52 -27.73 -26.97
C LYS A 119 17.65 -26.90 -26.40
N GLU A 120 17.75 -25.66 -26.83
CA GLU A 120 18.72 -24.69 -26.31
C GLU A 120 18.01 -23.38 -25.98
N VAL A 121 18.62 -22.61 -25.10
CA VAL A 121 18.12 -21.30 -24.68
C VAL A 121 19.28 -20.33 -24.53
N LYS A 122 19.01 -19.05 -24.81
CA LYS A 122 19.87 -17.93 -24.42
C LYS A 122 19.04 -16.83 -23.78
N GLU A 123 19.62 -16.08 -22.86
CA GLU A 123 19.06 -14.87 -22.29
C GLU A 123 19.67 -13.66 -23.01
N GLY A 124 18.83 -12.76 -23.53
CA GLY A 124 19.25 -11.55 -24.22
C GLY A 124 20.27 -11.80 -25.34
N SER A 125 21.44 -11.15 -25.27
CA SER A 125 22.55 -11.31 -26.20
C SER A 125 23.52 -12.44 -25.84
N GLY A 126 23.21 -13.24 -24.82
CA GLY A 126 24.06 -14.35 -24.36
C GLY A 126 24.22 -15.47 -25.38
N SER A 127 25.02 -16.47 -25.06
CA SER A 127 25.21 -17.67 -25.87
C SER A 127 24.14 -18.72 -25.60
N TYR A 128 23.85 -19.57 -26.58
CA TYR A 128 22.97 -20.71 -26.41
C TYR A 128 23.59 -21.75 -25.48
N ALA A 129 22.79 -22.29 -24.61
CA ALA A 129 23.09 -23.40 -23.72
C ALA A 129 21.93 -24.41 -23.71
N PRO A 130 22.16 -25.68 -23.42
CA PRO A 130 21.10 -26.69 -23.33
C PRO A 130 19.99 -26.25 -22.36
N LEU A 131 18.74 -26.35 -22.79
CA LEU A 131 17.58 -26.08 -21.93
C LEU A 131 17.28 -27.33 -21.09
N THR A 132 17.78 -27.36 -19.86
CA THR A 132 17.69 -28.50 -18.94
C THR A 132 16.72 -28.28 -17.77
N GLY A 133 16.21 -27.07 -17.57
CA GLY A 133 15.34 -26.70 -16.44
C GLY A 133 14.31 -25.66 -16.78
N ALA A 134 13.64 -25.16 -15.75
CA ALA A 134 12.68 -24.06 -15.88
C ALA A 134 13.41 -22.73 -16.11
N LEU A 135 12.79 -21.85 -16.89
CA LEU A 135 13.25 -20.48 -17.08
C LEU A 135 12.65 -19.61 -15.96
N ALA A 136 13.46 -18.70 -15.40
CA ALA A 136 13.07 -17.89 -14.26
C ALA A 136 12.90 -16.43 -14.65
N PHE A 137 11.78 -15.85 -14.21
CA PHE A 137 11.52 -14.42 -14.21
C PHE A 137 11.46 -13.95 -12.76
N ASP A 138 12.29 -12.98 -12.40
CA ASP A 138 12.43 -12.53 -11.02
C ASP A 138 11.72 -11.18 -10.86
N ASN A 139 10.72 -11.18 -10.01
CA ASN A 139 9.97 -10.00 -9.63
C ASN A 139 10.15 -9.74 -8.13
N SER A 140 9.99 -8.52 -7.71
CA SER A 140 10.01 -8.17 -6.29
C SER A 140 8.71 -7.52 -5.87
N TYR A 141 8.38 -7.65 -4.60
CA TYR A 141 7.23 -7.02 -3.98
C TYR A 141 7.66 -6.31 -2.70
N ALA A 142 7.23 -5.06 -2.55
CA ALA A 142 7.41 -4.29 -1.33
C ALA A 142 6.05 -3.82 -0.82
N LEU A 143 5.83 -3.89 0.50
CA LEU A 143 4.62 -3.33 1.11
C LEU A 143 4.48 -1.86 0.73
N PRO A 144 3.33 -1.43 0.21
CA PRO A 144 3.09 -0.02 -0.05
C PRO A 144 3.14 0.78 1.25
N SER A 145 3.56 2.03 1.15
CA SER A 145 3.57 2.97 2.28
C SER A 145 2.51 4.03 2.07
N TYR A 146 1.93 4.47 3.17
CA TYR A 146 0.87 5.46 3.20
C TYR A 146 1.23 6.64 4.08
N THR A 147 0.64 7.77 3.78
CA THR A 147 0.84 9.02 4.50
C THR A 147 -0.19 9.16 5.62
N VAL A 148 0.29 9.43 6.83
CA VAL A 148 -0.53 9.86 7.97
C VAL A 148 -0.24 11.33 8.22
N SER A 149 -1.20 12.18 7.92
CA SER A 149 -1.12 13.63 8.12
C SER A 149 -1.86 14.03 9.39
N PHE A 150 -1.42 15.13 10.02
CA PHE A 150 -2.05 15.67 11.21
C PHE A 150 -2.57 17.08 10.92
N ASN A 151 -3.76 17.38 11.42
CA ASN A 151 -4.36 18.70 11.38
C ASN A 151 -4.70 19.11 12.81
N SER A 152 -4.01 20.12 13.32
CA SER A 152 -4.19 20.59 14.70
C SER A 152 -5.48 21.36 14.95
N GLN A 153 -6.32 21.61 13.92
CA GLN A 153 -7.63 22.26 14.05
C GLN A 153 -7.59 23.57 14.87
N GLY A 154 -6.57 24.38 14.58
CA GLY A 154 -6.35 25.67 15.25
C GLY A 154 -5.33 25.65 16.38
N GLY A 155 -4.88 24.49 16.84
CA GLY A 155 -3.73 24.39 17.74
C GLY A 155 -2.44 24.90 17.06
N ASP A 156 -1.55 25.49 17.82
CA ASP A 156 -0.36 26.17 17.31
C ASP A 156 0.83 25.26 16.96
N VAL A 157 0.66 23.95 17.09
CA VAL A 157 1.63 22.91 16.67
C VAL A 157 0.96 21.91 15.74
N THR A 158 1.53 21.71 14.58
CA THR A 158 1.14 20.65 13.67
C THR A 158 2.23 19.57 13.67
N PRO A 159 1.94 18.33 14.11
CA PRO A 159 2.90 17.24 14.06
C PRO A 159 3.35 16.94 12.63
N SER A 160 4.59 16.48 12.49
CA SER A 160 5.11 16.06 11.19
C SER A 160 4.32 14.88 10.62
N THR A 161 4.14 14.91 9.31
CA THR A 161 3.58 13.79 8.56
C THR A 161 4.43 12.52 8.74
N GLN A 162 3.79 11.38 8.85
CA GLN A 162 4.43 10.08 8.96
C GLN A 162 4.23 9.28 7.68
N THR A 163 5.25 8.51 7.29
CA THR A 163 5.15 7.48 6.25
C THR A 163 5.10 6.12 6.92
N VAL A 164 3.99 5.42 6.74
CA VAL A 164 3.70 4.15 7.43
C VAL A 164 3.47 3.06 6.41
N LYS A 165 4.14 1.92 6.55
CA LYS A 165 3.90 0.75 5.68
C LYS A 165 2.50 0.20 5.94
N TYR A 166 1.87 -0.34 4.91
CA TYR A 166 0.57 -1.01 5.01
C TYR A 166 0.53 -2.00 6.19
N GLY A 167 -0.53 -1.95 6.97
CA GLY A 167 -0.74 -2.85 8.09
C GLY A 167 0.03 -2.49 9.37
N HIS A 168 1.00 -1.57 9.29
CA HIS A 168 1.69 -1.05 10.47
C HIS A 168 0.89 0.08 11.12
N PHE A 169 1.30 0.47 12.34
CA PHE A 169 0.62 1.49 13.11
C PHE A 169 1.31 2.84 12.98
N ALA A 170 0.54 3.92 13.01
CA ALA A 170 1.08 5.26 13.12
C ALA A 170 1.62 5.49 14.55
N SER A 171 2.67 6.26 14.68
CA SER A 171 3.18 6.66 16.00
C SER A 171 2.35 7.82 16.56
N ARG A 172 2.01 7.75 17.86
CA ARG A 172 1.34 8.84 18.55
C ARG A 172 2.26 10.07 18.60
N PRO A 173 1.83 11.25 18.13
CA PRO A 173 2.61 12.46 18.27
C PRO A 173 2.91 12.80 19.72
N GLN A 174 4.14 13.23 19.97
CA GLN A 174 4.57 13.65 21.31
C GLN A 174 4.28 15.13 21.52
N THR A 175 3.99 15.51 22.76
CA THR A 175 3.86 16.91 23.18
C THR A 175 5.23 17.59 23.10
N GLN A 176 5.33 18.72 22.42
CA GLN A 176 6.56 19.50 22.35
C GLN A 176 6.85 20.22 23.68
N ALA A 177 8.13 20.51 23.93
CA ALA A 177 8.52 21.25 25.14
C ALA A 177 7.81 22.61 25.22
N GLY A 178 7.23 22.91 26.38
CA GLY A 178 6.50 24.14 26.62
C GLY A 178 5.08 24.19 26.06
N LYS A 179 4.55 23.07 25.54
CA LYS A 179 3.19 22.94 25.07
C LYS A 179 2.35 22.04 25.96
N SER A 180 1.02 22.25 25.96
CA SER A 180 0.09 21.47 26.75
C SER A 180 -0.37 20.18 26.07
N SER A 181 -0.19 20.10 24.74
CA SER A 181 -0.66 18.95 23.95
C SER A 181 0.21 18.65 22.72
N PRO A 182 0.05 17.48 22.09
CA PRO A 182 0.71 17.14 20.82
C PRO A 182 0.29 18.04 19.64
N ALA A 183 -0.87 18.69 19.73
CA ALA A 183 -1.37 19.67 18.75
C ALA A 183 -1.03 21.11 19.15
N GLY A 184 -0.21 21.31 20.21
CA GLY A 184 0.14 22.61 20.77
C GLY A 184 -0.91 23.13 21.73
N ASP A 185 -1.10 24.44 21.73
CA ASP A 185 -2.05 25.16 22.58
C ASP A 185 -3.14 25.78 21.72
N LEU A 186 -4.35 25.82 22.21
CA LEU A 186 -5.49 26.56 21.66
C LEU A 186 -6.18 27.30 22.79
N ALA A 187 -6.21 28.63 22.68
CA ALA A 187 -6.75 29.49 23.76
C ALA A 187 -8.17 29.09 24.13
N GLY A 188 -8.40 28.90 25.44
CA GLY A 188 -9.70 28.52 25.96
C GLY A 188 -10.18 27.12 25.66
N HIS A 189 -9.30 26.25 25.15
CA HIS A 189 -9.63 24.87 24.82
C HIS A 189 -8.61 23.91 25.40
N THR A 190 -9.05 22.69 25.66
CA THR A 190 -8.22 21.58 26.10
C THR A 190 -8.21 20.51 25.03
N PHE A 191 -7.02 20.02 24.63
CA PHE A 191 -6.88 18.91 23.70
C PHE A 191 -7.46 17.63 24.30
N GLY A 192 -8.32 16.97 23.53
CA GLY A 192 -8.90 15.69 23.89
C GLY A 192 -8.14 14.52 23.28
N HIS A 193 -8.19 14.41 21.98
CA HIS A 193 -7.60 13.29 21.25
C HIS A 193 -7.43 13.62 19.75
N TRP A 194 -6.77 12.73 19.03
CA TRP A 194 -6.80 12.70 17.57
C TRP A 194 -7.96 11.84 17.10
N ASN A 195 -8.70 12.29 16.09
CA ASN A 195 -9.69 11.46 15.41
C ASN A 195 -9.42 11.40 13.90
N LYS A 196 -9.76 10.29 13.26
CA LYS A 196 -9.60 10.16 11.81
C LYS A 196 -10.63 11.02 11.09
N GLN A 197 -10.19 11.73 10.06
CA GLN A 197 -11.08 12.52 9.22
C GLN A 197 -12.17 11.65 8.60
N GLY A 198 -13.42 12.05 8.77
CA GLY A 198 -14.60 11.30 8.33
C GLY A 198 -15.24 10.44 9.41
N ASP A 199 -14.52 10.13 10.50
CA ASP A 199 -15.10 9.45 11.66
C ASP A 199 -15.80 10.46 12.60
N PRO A 200 -16.75 10.03 13.46
CA PRO A 200 -17.36 10.90 14.47
C PRO A 200 -16.27 11.55 15.34
N ALA A 201 -16.44 12.86 15.64
CA ALA A 201 -15.47 13.62 16.43
C ALA A 201 -15.23 13.04 17.84
N THR A 202 -16.18 12.26 18.36
CA THR A 202 -16.06 11.56 19.65
C THR A 202 -15.20 10.30 19.61
N THR A 203 -14.80 9.84 18.42
CA THR A 203 -14.04 8.59 18.24
C THR A 203 -12.54 8.89 18.24
N ALA A 204 -11.85 8.51 19.29
CA ALA A 204 -10.39 8.63 19.37
C ALA A 204 -9.72 7.63 18.40
N TYR A 205 -8.69 8.09 17.67
CA TYR A 205 -7.87 7.20 16.87
C TYR A 205 -6.99 6.32 17.76
N ASP A 206 -7.10 5.02 17.56
CA ASP A 206 -6.30 4.05 18.31
C ASP A 206 -4.98 3.79 17.56
N PHE A 207 -3.88 4.37 18.09
CA PHE A 207 -2.54 4.24 17.53
C PHE A 207 -1.92 2.85 17.71
N GLU A 208 -2.48 2.02 18.58
CA GLU A 208 -1.90 0.72 18.94
C GLU A 208 -2.58 -0.44 18.19
N HIS A 209 -3.85 -0.27 17.80
CA HIS A 209 -4.63 -1.35 17.19
C HIS A 209 -5.26 -0.99 15.84
N THR A 210 -5.13 0.27 15.36
CA THR A 210 -5.66 0.63 14.03
C THR A 210 -4.55 0.61 12.99
N PRO A 211 -4.47 -0.43 12.14
CA PRO A 211 -3.47 -0.50 11.08
C PRO A 211 -3.73 0.52 9.98
N VAL A 212 -2.68 1.10 9.45
CA VAL A 212 -2.74 2.03 8.31
C VAL A 212 -2.85 1.23 7.02
N THR A 213 -3.99 1.37 6.33
CA THR A 213 -4.30 0.67 5.07
C THR A 213 -4.49 1.61 3.88
N GLY A 214 -4.31 2.92 4.09
CA GLY A 214 -4.45 3.98 3.09
C GLY A 214 -3.96 5.30 3.67
N ASN A 215 -3.91 6.35 2.83
CA ASN A 215 -3.61 7.69 3.31
C ASN A 215 -4.72 8.18 4.24
N ILE A 216 -4.34 8.73 5.39
CA ILE A 216 -5.29 9.24 6.38
C ILE A 216 -4.86 10.62 6.88
N THR A 217 -5.84 11.40 7.31
CA THR A 217 -5.64 12.64 8.07
C THR A 217 -6.23 12.46 9.47
N LEU A 218 -5.46 12.82 10.48
CA LEU A 218 -5.88 12.82 11.87
C LEU A 218 -6.10 14.27 12.31
N ASN A 219 -7.32 14.57 12.76
CA ASN A 219 -7.72 15.88 13.23
C ASN A 219 -7.62 15.95 14.76
N ALA A 220 -7.09 17.03 15.30
CA ALA A 220 -7.15 17.29 16.72
C ALA A 220 -8.59 17.60 17.14
N ASN A 221 -9.04 16.97 18.23
CA ASN A 221 -10.31 17.24 18.84
C ASN A 221 -10.08 18.10 20.10
N TRP A 222 -10.79 19.22 20.19
CA TRP A 222 -10.66 20.18 21.27
C TRP A 222 -11.97 20.31 22.06
N THR A 223 -11.85 20.39 23.37
CA THR A 223 -12.97 20.69 24.29
C THR A 223 -12.89 22.13 24.74
N THR A 224 -13.96 22.88 24.57
CA THR A 224 -14.04 24.27 25.07
C THR A 224 -14.03 24.28 26.57
N ASN A 225 -13.12 25.06 27.18
CA ASN A 225 -13.03 25.22 28.61
C ASN A 225 -14.18 26.10 29.12
N SER A 226 -14.62 25.80 30.33
CA SER A 226 -15.61 26.62 31.04
C SER A 226 -14.93 27.29 32.27
N TYR A 227 -15.35 28.51 32.52
CA TYR A 227 -14.81 29.34 33.60
C TYR A 227 -15.95 29.79 34.52
N THR A 228 -15.69 29.80 35.81
CA THR A 228 -16.64 30.35 36.79
C THR A 228 -16.37 31.84 36.98
N ILE A 229 -17.42 32.64 36.74
CA ILE A 229 -17.41 34.04 37.04
C ILE A 229 -18.11 34.22 38.39
N THR A 230 -17.34 34.71 39.36
CA THR A 230 -17.85 35.03 40.69
C THR A 230 -18.05 36.55 40.78
N VAL A 231 -19.23 36.97 41.06
CA VAL A 231 -19.55 38.38 41.29
C VAL A 231 -19.75 38.58 42.81
N THR A 232 -19.04 39.54 43.38
CA THR A 232 -19.19 39.90 44.80
C THR A 232 -19.68 41.34 44.91
N ASP A 233 -20.23 41.71 46.04
CA ASP A 233 -20.71 43.07 46.34
C ASP A 233 -19.58 44.09 46.53
N GLY A 234 -18.33 43.66 46.56
CA GLY A 234 -17.14 44.49 46.65
C GLY A 234 -16.80 44.98 48.06
N PRO A 235 -15.61 45.62 48.20
CA PRO A 235 -15.11 46.02 49.50
C PRO A 235 -15.83 47.26 50.10
N ASP A 236 -16.55 48.01 49.29
CA ASP A 236 -17.23 49.26 49.71
C ASP A 236 -18.67 49.06 50.17
N ALA A 237 -19.18 47.81 50.12
CA ALA A 237 -20.49 47.49 50.63
C ALA A 237 -20.56 47.63 52.14
N ASN A 238 -21.69 48.13 52.66
CA ASN A 238 -21.88 48.29 54.10
C ASN A 238 -21.85 46.92 54.81
N PRO A 239 -21.15 46.82 55.99
CA PRO A 239 -21.20 45.58 56.73
C PRO A 239 -22.67 45.24 57.17
N PRO A 240 -23.05 43.93 57.11
CA PRO A 240 -22.19 42.74 57.05
C PRO A 240 -21.92 42.17 55.66
N HIS A 241 -22.26 42.85 54.61
CA HIS A 241 -22.32 42.31 53.22
C HIS A 241 -21.04 42.48 52.40
N GLN A 242 -19.91 42.87 52.99
CA GLN A 242 -18.66 43.08 52.25
C GLN A 242 -18.09 41.77 51.68
N ASN A 243 -17.81 41.77 50.37
CA ASN A 243 -17.28 40.62 49.63
C ASN A 243 -18.19 39.38 49.64
N GLU A 244 -19.47 39.52 49.89
CA GLU A 244 -20.42 38.43 49.76
C GLU A 244 -20.57 38.05 48.26
N VAL A 245 -20.66 36.75 48.00
CA VAL A 245 -20.86 36.26 46.66
C VAL A 245 -22.31 36.51 46.21
N ILE A 246 -22.51 37.42 45.26
CA ILE A 246 -23.83 37.70 44.69
C ILE A 246 -24.23 36.62 43.69
N SER A 247 -23.27 36.14 42.92
CA SER A 247 -23.53 35.14 41.88
C SER A 247 -22.30 34.36 41.48
N ASN A 248 -22.48 33.09 41.23
CA ASN A 248 -21.50 32.22 40.53
C ASN A 248 -22.13 31.69 39.27
N THR A 249 -21.54 32.02 38.12
CA THR A 249 -22.02 31.53 36.82
C THR A 249 -20.88 30.88 36.09
N THR A 250 -21.08 29.64 35.66
CA THR A 250 -20.12 28.94 34.79
C THR A 250 -20.46 29.20 33.33
N VAL A 251 -19.52 29.76 32.60
CA VAL A 251 -19.66 30.08 31.16
C VAL A 251 -18.55 29.43 30.35
N PRO A 252 -18.86 28.91 29.14
CA PRO A 252 -17.83 28.46 28.21
C PRO A 252 -16.93 29.63 27.79
N TYR A 253 -15.69 29.31 27.42
CA TYR A 253 -14.77 30.29 26.87
C TYR A 253 -15.40 31.06 25.69
N ASN A 254 -15.12 32.35 25.64
CA ASN A 254 -15.65 33.29 24.64
C ASN A 254 -17.19 33.41 24.58
N THR A 255 -17.88 33.03 25.64
CA THR A 255 -19.32 33.23 25.76
C THR A 255 -19.56 34.45 26.64
N PRO A 256 -20.36 35.46 26.24
CA PRO A 256 -20.71 36.60 27.09
C PRO A 256 -21.45 36.14 28.34
N SER A 257 -21.07 36.66 29.49
CA SER A 257 -21.86 36.49 30.71
C SER A 257 -22.96 37.54 30.76
N THR A 258 -24.14 37.15 31.29
CA THR A 258 -25.18 38.10 31.63
C THR A 258 -24.87 38.74 32.97
N GLU A 259 -25.00 40.07 33.08
CA GLU A 259 -24.92 40.73 34.40
C GLU A 259 -25.96 40.14 35.36
N PRO A 260 -25.55 39.78 36.60
CA PRO A 260 -26.50 39.35 37.59
C PRO A 260 -27.40 40.54 37.97
N ASN A 261 -28.70 40.25 38.11
CA ASN A 261 -29.64 41.25 38.57
C ASN A 261 -29.23 41.70 39.98
N ARG A 262 -28.79 42.94 40.12
CA ARG A 262 -28.56 43.51 41.48
C ARG A 262 -29.89 43.59 42.20
N PRO A 263 -30.03 42.98 43.36
CA PRO A 263 -31.21 43.31 44.19
C PRO A 263 -31.20 44.80 44.46
N ASN A 264 -32.30 45.46 44.12
CA ASN A 264 -32.47 46.87 44.47
C ASN A 264 -32.35 46.99 45.97
N ASN A 265 -31.24 47.56 46.45
CA ASN A 265 -31.15 48.01 47.83
C ASN A 265 -32.13 49.14 48.03
N LYS A 266 -33.28 48.85 48.64
CA LYS A 266 -34.16 49.87 49.23
C LYS A 266 -33.65 50.20 50.61
#